data_76fbefddd0d83e3fd987ff0d780fe23f
#
_entry.id   76fbefddd0d83e3fd987ff0d780fe23f
#
_cell.length_a   1.000
_cell.length_b   1.000
_cell.length_c   1.000
_cell.angle_alpha   90.00
_cell.angle_beta   90.00
_cell.angle_gamma   90.00
#
_symmetry.space_group_name_H-M   'P 1'
#
loop_
_entity.id
_entity.type
_entity.pdbx_description
1 polymer ?
#
loop_
_entity_poly.entity_id
_entity_poly.type
_entity_poly.pdbx_seq_one_letter_code
_entity_poly.pdbx_strand_id
1 'polypeptide(L)'
;MTFKDIITLSWRTVRSNKLRTGITVSIIAFGIMALVGIITAIEAMNQSLYENFSILGANSFSIRFKERNIRFGGPPRSDLKKEKKGAPKERNSNLGRIISFDEARLFKDRFGFPATVSISKFASGNASLFFESVKTNPNVRVIGGDENYLINSGYVLEQGRDFNKLDIESGRNVTIIGSDLVKKLFKGKSIYALGKIIRIGSNRYRVIGVMKERGASSFLALDNIAIVTYNNVRRVFSSEGSYNITIKANDFKQMDAAVGEATGVFRPIRKLNIKEADNFYIDRSDSLVETLKNTLRYVRYAAMLIGIITLFGAAIGLTNIMLVAVSERTREIGLSKSLGAKGATIRTQFLWESILISLLGAGIGILLGILVGNLAAMVFKTGFVVPWIWVIIGVLICFLTGLFAGLYPAIKASKLDPIDALRYE
;
A
#
# COMPACT_ATOMS: atom_id res chain seq x y z
N MET A 1 -6.39 53.47 2.90
CA MET A 1 -5.59 52.38 2.26
C MET A 1 -6.54 51.32 1.78
N THR A 2 -6.46 50.95 0.51
CA THR A 2 -7.23 49.84 -0.04
C THR A 2 -6.56 48.49 0.35
N PHE A 3 -7.32 47.39 0.30
CA PHE A 3 -6.79 46.07 0.61
C PHE A 3 -5.58 45.67 -0.29
N LYS A 4 -5.63 46.12 -1.56
CA LYS A 4 -4.49 45.94 -2.50
C LYS A 4 -3.21 46.65 -2.05
N ASP A 5 -3.36 47.85 -1.49
CA ASP A 5 -2.20 48.63 -1.01
C ASP A 5 -1.52 47.93 0.16
N ILE A 6 -2.31 47.32 1.06
CA ILE A 6 -1.78 46.59 2.22
C ILE A 6 -0.96 45.40 1.77
N ILE A 7 -1.46 44.57 0.82
CA ILE A 7 -0.74 43.42 0.28
C ILE A 7 0.55 43.84 -0.42
N THR A 8 0.46 44.90 -1.25
CA THR A 8 1.62 45.39 -2.00
C THR A 8 2.73 45.91 -1.05
N LEU A 9 2.31 46.61 -0.01
CA LEU A 9 3.22 47.12 1.01
C LEU A 9 3.87 45.96 1.79
N SER A 10 3.06 44.98 2.23
CA SER A 10 3.55 43.77 2.90
C SER A 10 4.55 43.00 2.04
N TRP A 11 4.27 42.86 0.75
CA TRP A 11 5.19 42.20 -0.20
C TRP A 11 6.52 42.96 -0.34
N ARG A 12 6.45 44.29 -0.44
CA ARG A 12 7.64 45.15 -0.52
C ARG A 12 8.51 45.02 0.71
N THR A 13 7.90 44.95 1.89
CA THR A 13 8.57 44.77 3.17
C THR A 13 9.25 43.39 3.27
N VAL A 14 8.56 42.33 2.86
CA VAL A 14 9.14 40.96 2.82
C VAL A 14 10.37 40.91 1.92
N ARG A 15 10.34 41.64 0.81
CA ARG A 15 11.47 41.68 -0.16
C ARG A 15 12.64 42.55 0.32
N SER A 16 12.42 43.55 1.19
CA SER A 16 13.47 44.45 1.67
C SER A 16 14.43 43.76 2.65
N ASN A 17 13.93 42.85 3.51
CA ASN A 17 14.72 42.15 4.54
C ASN A 17 15.02 40.70 4.15
N LYS A 18 15.80 40.53 3.06
CA LYS A 18 16.03 39.22 2.41
C LYS A 18 16.57 38.13 3.34
N LEU A 19 17.54 38.47 4.22
CA LEU A 19 18.18 37.47 5.08
C LEU A 19 17.21 36.93 6.13
N ARG A 20 16.49 37.81 6.81
CA ARG A 20 15.49 37.45 7.85
C ARG A 20 14.34 36.65 7.24
N THR A 21 13.78 37.16 6.15
CA THR A 21 12.71 36.49 5.43
C THR A 21 13.17 35.13 4.89
N GLY A 22 14.39 35.06 4.34
CA GLY A 22 14.97 33.84 3.82
C GLY A 22 15.10 32.75 4.87
N ILE A 23 15.62 33.07 6.05
CA ILE A 23 15.74 32.11 7.18
C ILE A 23 14.36 31.61 7.60
N THR A 24 13.40 32.53 7.77
CA THR A 24 12.04 32.15 8.22
C THR A 24 11.33 31.28 7.18
N VAL A 25 11.39 31.67 5.90
CA VAL A 25 10.84 30.89 4.78
C VAL A 25 11.49 29.52 4.72
N SER A 26 12.82 29.42 4.92
CA SER A 26 13.52 28.14 4.91
C SER A 26 13.07 27.21 6.04
N ILE A 27 12.90 27.72 7.27
CA ILE A 27 12.43 26.92 8.41
C ILE A 27 11.05 26.31 8.12
N ILE A 28 10.12 27.14 7.62
CA ILE A 28 8.77 26.69 7.25
C ILE A 28 8.85 25.72 6.06
N ALA A 29 9.66 26.04 5.06
CA ALA A 29 9.81 25.21 3.86
C ALA A 29 10.36 23.82 4.20
N PHE A 30 11.37 23.70 5.07
CA PHE A 30 11.90 22.40 5.50
C PHE A 30 10.86 21.58 6.27
N GLY A 31 10.08 22.22 7.12
CA GLY A 31 9.00 21.53 7.85
C GLY A 31 7.93 20.95 6.91
N ILE A 32 7.47 21.76 5.95
CA ILE A 32 6.49 21.32 4.94
C ILE A 32 7.10 20.33 3.95
N MET A 33 8.35 20.53 3.55
CA MET A 33 9.06 19.59 2.67
C MET A 33 9.11 18.19 3.29
N ALA A 34 9.46 18.07 4.57
CA ALA A 34 9.50 16.79 5.25
C ALA A 34 8.10 16.13 5.29
N LEU A 35 7.07 16.87 5.66
CA LEU A 35 5.71 16.37 5.74
C LEU A 35 5.19 15.91 4.36
N VAL A 36 5.25 16.78 3.37
CA VAL A 36 4.76 16.48 2.00
C VAL A 36 5.61 15.41 1.34
N GLY A 37 6.92 15.39 1.56
CA GLY A 37 7.83 14.38 1.01
C GLY A 37 7.52 12.97 1.52
N ILE A 38 7.33 12.81 2.83
CA ILE A 38 6.96 11.51 3.42
C ILE A 38 5.59 11.06 2.91
N ILE A 39 4.62 11.97 2.84
CA ILE A 39 3.28 11.65 2.36
C ILE A 39 3.30 11.26 0.88
N THR A 40 4.06 11.97 0.04
CA THR A 40 4.25 11.63 -1.38
C THR A 40 4.87 10.25 -1.53
N ALA A 41 5.89 9.92 -0.73
CA ALA A 41 6.51 8.60 -0.74
C ALA A 41 5.53 7.47 -0.31
N ILE A 42 4.70 7.72 0.71
CA ILE A 42 3.66 6.78 1.15
C ILE A 42 2.62 6.57 0.04
N GLU A 43 2.18 7.63 -0.63
CA GLU A 43 1.19 7.54 -1.71
C GLU A 43 1.75 6.79 -2.92
N ALA A 44 3.01 7.04 -3.28
CA ALA A 44 3.72 6.29 -4.30
C ALA A 44 3.85 4.80 -3.93
N MET A 45 4.19 4.48 -2.68
CA MET A 45 4.24 3.11 -2.21
C MET A 45 2.85 2.43 -2.25
N ASN A 46 1.78 3.13 -1.85
CA ASN A 46 0.42 2.63 -1.97
C ASN A 46 0.07 2.32 -3.44
N GLN A 47 0.38 3.24 -4.36
CA GLN A 47 0.15 3.02 -5.78
C GLN A 47 0.91 1.81 -6.31
N SER A 48 2.20 1.67 -5.96
CA SER A 48 3.01 0.49 -6.31
C SER A 48 2.40 -0.81 -5.79
N LEU A 49 1.90 -0.79 -4.54
CA LEU A 49 1.21 -1.94 -3.96
C LEU A 49 -0.02 -2.29 -4.79
N TYR A 50 -0.90 -1.33 -5.12
CA TYR A 50 -2.10 -1.60 -5.91
C TYR A 50 -1.80 -2.14 -7.31
N GLU A 51 -0.83 -1.56 -8.01
CA GLU A 51 -0.43 -1.99 -9.35
C GLU A 51 0.17 -3.40 -9.33
N ASN A 52 1.12 -3.66 -8.45
CA ASN A 52 1.78 -4.97 -8.34
C ASN A 52 0.83 -6.07 -7.84
N PHE A 53 -0.06 -5.76 -6.89
CA PHE A 53 -1.02 -6.74 -6.38
C PHE A 53 -2.18 -6.97 -7.34
N SER A 54 -2.58 -6.00 -8.16
CA SER A 54 -3.57 -6.20 -9.22
C SER A 54 -3.08 -7.24 -10.25
N ILE A 55 -1.79 -7.22 -10.57
CA ILE A 55 -1.13 -8.21 -11.43
C ILE A 55 -1.04 -9.59 -10.75
N LEU A 56 -0.87 -9.63 -9.42
CA LEU A 56 -0.74 -10.86 -8.63
C LEU A 56 -2.08 -11.56 -8.32
N GLY A 57 -3.20 -11.07 -8.85
CA GLY A 57 -4.54 -11.62 -8.57
C GLY A 57 -5.14 -11.10 -7.26
N ALA A 58 -4.96 -9.81 -6.96
CA ALA A 58 -5.43 -9.16 -5.73
C ALA A 58 -6.95 -9.28 -5.49
N ASN A 59 -7.73 -9.60 -6.54
CA ASN A 59 -9.16 -9.84 -6.44
C ASN A 59 -9.49 -11.30 -6.11
N SER A 60 -8.52 -12.07 -5.58
CA SER A 60 -8.73 -13.47 -5.29
C SER A 60 -8.57 -13.79 -3.80
N PHE A 61 -9.30 -14.79 -3.35
CA PHE A 61 -9.12 -15.41 -2.05
C PHE A 61 -9.13 -16.93 -2.19
N SER A 62 -8.51 -17.61 -1.23
CA SER A 62 -8.42 -19.05 -1.25
C SER A 62 -9.07 -19.65 0.01
N ILE A 63 -9.88 -20.67 -0.16
CA ILE A 63 -10.37 -21.50 0.94
C ILE A 63 -9.37 -22.63 1.14
N ARG A 64 -8.79 -22.67 2.33
CA ARG A 64 -7.82 -23.71 2.74
C ARG A 64 -8.30 -24.41 4.00
N PHE A 65 -7.84 -25.63 4.24
CA PHE A 65 -8.14 -26.29 5.50
C PHE A 65 -7.39 -25.61 6.65
N LYS A 66 -8.00 -25.64 7.84
CA LYS A 66 -7.41 -25.09 9.05
C LYS A 66 -6.61 -26.18 9.76
N GLU A 67 -5.29 -26.04 9.80
CA GLU A 67 -4.44 -27.00 10.52
C GLU A 67 -4.78 -27.00 12.01
N ARG A 68 -4.77 -28.19 12.60
CA ARG A 68 -4.84 -28.34 14.05
C ARG A 68 -3.49 -27.96 14.64
N ASN A 69 -3.33 -26.73 15.10
CA ASN A 69 -2.11 -26.29 15.78
C ASN A 69 -1.94 -27.07 17.11
N ILE A 70 -1.27 -28.20 17.06
CA ILE A 70 -0.73 -28.89 18.24
C ILE A 70 0.66 -28.29 18.45
N ARG A 71 0.75 -27.18 19.20
CA ARG A 71 2.03 -26.64 19.63
C ARG A 71 2.43 -27.35 20.92
N PHE A 72 3.50 -28.13 20.86
CA PHE A 72 4.26 -28.55 22.02
C PHE A 72 5.16 -27.38 22.45
N GLY A 73 4.89 -26.77 23.62
CA GLY A 73 5.85 -25.98 24.39
C GLY A 73 6.17 -24.56 23.89
N GLY A 74 5.18 -23.69 23.75
CA GLY A 74 5.40 -22.24 23.64
C GLY A 74 4.17 -21.47 24.17
N PRO A 75 4.35 -20.23 24.71
CA PRO A 75 3.18 -19.49 25.17
C PRO A 75 2.22 -19.30 23.98
N PRO A 76 0.91 -19.43 24.20
CA PRO A 76 -0.07 -19.19 23.17
C PRO A 76 0.10 -17.73 22.70
N ARG A 77 0.49 -17.52 21.43
CA ARG A 77 0.16 -16.26 20.77
C ARG A 77 -1.36 -16.22 20.73
N SER A 78 -1.90 -15.60 21.75
CA SER A 78 -3.32 -15.37 21.85
C SER A 78 -3.70 -14.39 20.75
N ASP A 79 -4.31 -14.88 19.66
CA ASP A 79 -5.45 -14.17 19.12
C ASP A 79 -6.49 -14.12 20.27
N LEU A 80 -6.16 -13.37 21.31
CA LEU A 80 -7.10 -12.99 22.34
C LEU A 80 -8.10 -12.02 21.70
N LYS A 81 -9.02 -12.57 20.90
CA LYS A 81 -10.34 -11.95 20.83
C LYS A 81 -10.81 -11.89 22.29
N LYS A 82 -10.88 -10.67 22.82
CA LYS A 82 -11.54 -10.44 24.11
C LYS A 82 -12.96 -10.97 23.97
N GLU A 83 -13.19 -12.22 24.37
CA GLU A 83 -14.52 -12.78 24.44
C GLU A 83 -15.29 -11.97 25.48
N LYS A 84 -16.41 -11.38 25.06
CA LYS A 84 -17.34 -10.75 25.99
C LYS A 84 -17.82 -11.84 26.95
N LYS A 85 -17.72 -11.57 28.25
CA LYS A 85 -18.21 -12.44 29.31
C LYS A 85 -19.68 -12.81 29.02
N GLY A 86 -19.94 -14.11 28.71
CA GLY A 86 -21.27 -14.57 28.32
C GLY A 86 -21.45 -14.95 26.86
N ALA A 87 -20.43 -14.82 26.00
CA ALA A 87 -20.52 -15.34 24.63
C ALA A 87 -20.57 -16.88 24.64
N PRO A 88 -21.44 -17.52 23.84
CA PRO A 88 -21.48 -18.96 23.75
C PRO A 88 -20.15 -19.49 23.25
N LYS A 89 -19.55 -20.44 24.00
CA LYS A 89 -18.29 -21.09 23.61
C LYS A 89 -18.47 -21.75 22.25
N GLU A 90 -17.79 -21.24 21.23
CA GLU A 90 -17.70 -21.87 19.91
C GLU A 90 -17.07 -23.26 20.05
N ARG A 91 -17.80 -24.29 19.65
CA ARG A 91 -17.27 -25.65 19.60
C ARG A 91 -16.42 -25.81 18.37
N ASN A 92 -15.12 -26.06 18.54
CA ASN A 92 -14.20 -26.41 17.47
C ASN A 92 -14.43 -27.88 17.08
N SER A 93 -15.23 -28.15 16.05
CA SER A 93 -15.43 -29.50 15.55
C SER A 93 -14.58 -29.70 14.28
N ASN A 94 -13.96 -30.90 14.19
CA ASN A 94 -13.22 -31.35 12.99
C ASN A 94 -12.10 -30.43 12.49
N LEU A 95 -11.37 -29.75 13.39
CA LEU A 95 -10.13 -29.07 13.05
C LEU A 95 -9.09 -30.09 12.50
N GLY A 96 -8.43 -29.73 11.40
CA GLY A 96 -7.45 -30.61 10.74
C GLY A 96 -8.04 -31.53 9.68
N ARG A 97 -9.36 -31.46 9.42
CA ARG A 97 -9.96 -32.19 8.31
C ARG A 97 -9.60 -31.52 6.99
N ILE A 98 -8.85 -32.21 6.15
CA ILE A 98 -8.47 -31.75 4.81
C ILE A 98 -9.73 -31.51 3.93
N ILE A 99 -9.62 -30.62 2.96
CA ILE A 99 -10.68 -30.41 1.95
C ILE A 99 -10.52 -31.52 0.90
N SER A 100 -11.57 -32.35 0.77
CA SER A 100 -11.58 -33.41 -0.22
C SER A 100 -11.86 -32.87 -1.64
N PHE A 101 -11.59 -33.69 -2.64
CA PHE A 101 -11.91 -33.35 -4.02
C PHE A 101 -13.42 -33.10 -4.24
N ASP A 102 -14.23 -33.99 -3.65
CA ASP A 102 -15.70 -33.92 -3.80
C ASP A 102 -16.26 -32.64 -3.14
N GLU A 103 -15.71 -32.25 -1.99
CA GLU A 103 -16.09 -30.98 -1.33
C GLU A 103 -15.71 -29.77 -2.19
N ALA A 104 -14.50 -29.78 -2.79
CA ALA A 104 -14.04 -28.70 -3.65
C ALA A 104 -14.86 -28.61 -4.96
N ARG A 105 -15.20 -29.76 -5.57
CA ARG A 105 -16.06 -29.83 -6.75
C ARG A 105 -17.47 -29.36 -6.44
N LEU A 106 -18.07 -29.86 -5.37
CA LEU A 106 -19.41 -29.47 -4.95
C LEU A 106 -19.50 -27.97 -4.65
N PHE A 107 -18.44 -27.38 -4.11
CA PHE A 107 -18.36 -25.94 -3.94
C PHE A 107 -18.33 -25.21 -5.30
N LYS A 108 -17.48 -25.64 -6.24
CA LYS A 108 -17.39 -25.06 -7.58
C LYS A 108 -18.74 -25.09 -8.30
N ASP A 109 -19.50 -26.17 -8.13
CA ASP A 109 -20.79 -26.37 -8.80
C ASP A 109 -21.92 -25.53 -8.14
N ARG A 110 -21.83 -25.25 -6.82
CA ARG A 110 -22.88 -24.54 -6.05
C ARG A 110 -22.65 -23.05 -5.87
N PHE A 111 -21.42 -22.59 -6.09
CA PHE A 111 -21.06 -21.20 -5.90
C PHE A 111 -21.63 -20.33 -7.03
N GLY A 112 -22.69 -19.57 -6.74
CA GLY A 112 -23.44 -18.77 -7.72
C GLY A 112 -22.98 -17.33 -7.90
N PHE A 113 -21.98 -16.88 -7.12
CA PHE A 113 -21.50 -15.51 -7.21
C PHE A 113 -20.74 -15.25 -8.54
N PRO A 114 -20.83 -14.04 -9.13
CA PRO A 114 -20.12 -13.70 -10.37
C PRO A 114 -18.61 -13.62 -10.15
N ALA A 115 -17.96 -14.78 -10.09
CA ALA A 115 -16.55 -14.97 -9.84
C ALA A 115 -16.03 -16.23 -10.54
N THR A 116 -14.73 -16.30 -10.77
CA THR A 116 -14.11 -17.49 -11.33
C THR A 116 -13.58 -18.37 -10.22
N VAL A 117 -14.00 -19.64 -10.18
CA VAL A 117 -13.57 -20.64 -9.18
C VAL A 117 -12.53 -21.58 -9.79
N SER A 118 -11.44 -21.79 -9.08
CA SER A 118 -10.37 -22.73 -9.43
C SER A 118 -10.10 -23.70 -8.30
N ILE A 119 -9.84 -24.95 -8.65
CA ILE A 119 -9.43 -26.01 -7.73
C ILE A 119 -7.96 -26.33 -7.96
N SER A 120 -7.18 -26.33 -6.90
CA SER A 120 -5.75 -26.68 -6.97
C SER A 120 -5.34 -27.62 -5.85
N LYS A 121 -4.25 -28.36 -6.08
CA LYS A 121 -3.65 -29.24 -5.10
C LYS A 121 -2.13 -29.09 -5.13
N PHE A 122 -1.53 -28.90 -3.96
CA PHE A 122 -0.08 -28.89 -3.84
C PHE A 122 0.48 -30.30 -4.02
N ALA A 123 1.48 -30.45 -4.89
CA ALA A 123 2.11 -31.75 -5.15
C ALA A 123 3.47 -31.89 -4.48
N SER A 124 4.38 -30.93 -4.69
CA SER A 124 5.72 -30.94 -4.10
C SER A 124 6.33 -29.53 -4.07
N GLY A 125 7.14 -29.24 -3.06
CA GLY A 125 7.95 -28.02 -2.97
C GLY A 125 9.43 -28.24 -3.32
N ASN A 126 9.85 -29.49 -3.43
CA ASN A 126 11.26 -29.89 -3.57
C ASN A 126 11.47 -30.78 -4.80
N ALA A 127 10.76 -30.52 -5.89
CA ALA A 127 10.90 -31.29 -7.11
C ALA A 127 12.15 -30.89 -7.90
N SER A 128 12.77 -31.88 -8.55
CA SER A 128 13.80 -31.65 -9.57
C SER A 128 13.21 -31.92 -10.95
N LEU A 129 13.47 -31.04 -11.87
CA LEU A 129 13.11 -31.19 -13.27
C LEU A 129 14.35 -31.53 -14.09
N PHE A 130 14.14 -32.35 -15.10
CA PHE A 130 15.21 -32.81 -16.00
C PHE A 130 14.78 -32.60 -17.44
N PHE A 131 15.69 -32.09 -18.24
CA PHE A 131 15.58 -32.05 -19.68
C PHE A 131 16.93 -32.47 -20.29
N GLU A 132 16.93 -33.54 -21.03
CA GLU A 132 18.15 -34.16 -21.55
C GLU A 132 19.18 -34.37 -20.42
N SER A 133 20.35 -33.75 -20.52
CA SER A 133 21.42 -33.79 -19.51
C SER A 133 21.32 -32.72 -18.42
N VAL A 134 20.38 -31.75 -18.55
CA VAL A 134 20.23 -30.63 -17.63
C VAL A 134 19.25 -30.96 -16.51
N LYS A 135 19.64 -30.64 -15.27
CA LYS A 135 18.84 -30.84 -14.05
C LYS A 135 18.68 -29.52 -13.32
N THR A 136 17.47 -29.24 -12.78
CA THR A 136 17.25 -28.12 -11.86
C THR A 136 17.61 -28.48 -10.43
N ASN A 137 17.82 -27.46 -9.59
CA ASN A 137 17.90 -27.64 -8.14
C ASN A 137 16.58 -28.25 -7.60
N PRO A 138 16.63 -29.00 -6.49
CA PRO A 138 15.46 -29.63 -5.87
C PRO A 138 14.66 -28.57 -5.07
N ASN A 139 14.23 -27.51 -5.71
CA ASN A 139 13.45 -26.42 -5.11
C ASN A 139 12.28 -25.97 -6.01
N VAL A 140 11.94 -26.80 -6.99
CA VAL A 140 10.83 -26.48 -7.89
C VAL A 140 9.50 -26.85 -7.22
N ARG A 141 8.58 -25.91 -7.22
CA ARG A 141 7.21 -26.15 -6.75
C ARG A 141 6.39 -26.80 -7.87
N VAL A 142 5.70 -27.88 -7.52
CA VAL A 142 4.76 -28.55 -8.43
C VAL A 142 3.35 -28.39 -7.84
N ILE A 143 2.44 -27.86 -8.63
CA ILE A 143 1.05 -27.64 -8.24
C ILE A 143 0.14 -28.23 -9.31
N GLY A 144 -0.90 -28.94 -8.86
CA GLY A 144 -1.99 -29.38 -9.72
C GLY A 144 -3.06 -28.29 -9.79
N GLY A 145 -3.41 -27.86 -10.99
CA GLY A 145 -4.44 -26.86 -11.22
C GLY A 145 -5.53 -27.34 -12.18
N ASP A 146 -6.61 -26.58 -12.24
CA ASP A 146 -7.65 -26.69 -13.27
C ASP A 146 -7.48 -25.63 -14.35
N GLU A 147 -8.45 -25.53 -15.27
CA GLU A 147 -8.49 -24.58 -16.38
C GLU A 147 -8.50 -23.09 -15.96
N ASN A 148 -8.91 -22.81 -14.72
CA ASN A 148 -9.00 -21.44 -14.19
C ASN A 148 -7.81 -21.08 -13.31
N TYR A 149 -6.91 -22.03 -13.05
CA TYR A 149 -5.82 -21.85 -12.07
C TYR A 149 -4.89 -20.71 -12.44
N LEU A 150 -4.47 -20.59 -13.70
CA LEU A 150 -3.59 -19.53 -14.14
C LEU A 150 -4.23 -18.15 -13.94
N ILE A 151 -5.46 -17.99 -14.37
CA ILE A 151 -6.21 -16.72 -14.29
C ILE A 151 -6.42 -16.31 -12.84
N ASN A 152 -6.83 -17.26 -11.97
CA ASN A 152 -7.12 -16.97 -10.56
C ASN A 152 -5.85 -16.70 -9.75
N SER A 153 -4.73 -17.32 -10.14
CA SER A 153 -3.43 -17.09 -9.53
C SER A 153 -2.65 -15.93 -10.18
N GLY A 154 -3.24 -15.24 -11.18
CA GLY A 154 -2.63 -14.10 -11.87
C GLY A 154 -1.45 -14.48 -12.75
N TYR A 155 -1.32 -15.72 -13.20
CA TYR A 155 -0.31 -16.12 -14.17
C TYR A 155 -0.76 -15.78 -15.60
N VAL A 156 0.15 -15.23 -16.37
CA VAL A 156 -0.05 -14.91 -17.80
C VAL A 156 0.83 -15.84 -18.62
N LEU A 157 0.28 -16.41 -19.66
CA LEU A 157 1.07 -17.20 -20.63
C LEU A 157 1.88 -16.27 -21.52
N GLU A 158 3.15 -16.61 -21.73
CA GLU A 158 4.00 -15.99 -22.72
C GLU A 158 3.85 -16.71 -24.07
N GLN A 159 3.84 -18.06 -24.01
CA GLN A 159 3.76 -18.92 -25.18
C GLN A 159 2.93 -20.18 -24.86
N GLY A 160 2.28 -20.74 -25.89
CA GLY A 160 1.55 -21.98 -25.75
C GLY A 160 0.08 -21.81 -25.38
N ARG A 161 -0.49 -22.77 -24.67
CA ARG A 161 -1.89 -22.80 -24.26
C ARG A 161 -2.07 -23.24 -22.81
N ASP A 162 -3.21 -22.91 -22.23
CA ASP A 162 -3.66 -23.40 -20.92
C ASP A 162 -4.24 -24.81 -21.02
N PHE A 163 -4.52 -25.41 -19.86
CA PHE A 163 -5.22 -26.69 -19.77
C PHE A 163 -6.63 -26.57 -20.34
N ASN A 164 -7.04 -27.58 -21.10
CA ASN A 164 -8.41 -27.75 -21.48
C ASN A 164 -9.10 -28.80 -20.58
N LYS A 165 -10.44 -28.87 -20.62
CA LYS A 165 -11.21 -29.83 -19.83
C LYS A 165 -10.76 -31.28 -20.05
N LEU A 166 -10.40 -31.63 -21.29
CA LEU A 166 -9.94 -32.97 -21.64
C LEU A 166 -8.57 -33.31 -20.98
N ASP A 167 -7.65 -32.33 -20.93
CA ASP A 167 -6.35 -32.55 -20.26
C ASP A 167 -6.55 -32.79 -18.75
N ILE A 168 -7.54 -32.11 -18.15
CA ILE A 168 -7.84 -32.24 -16.73
C ILE A 168 -8.54 -33.55 -16.42
N GLU A 169 -9.62 -33.86 -17.12
CA GLU A 169 -10.44 -35.07 -16.91
C GLU A 169 -9.63 -36.34 -17.14
N SER A 170 -8.84 -36.39 -18.21
CA SER A 170 -7.99 -37.55 -18.52
C SER A 170 -6.73 -37.61 -17.66
N GLY A 171 -6.37 -36.54 -16.95
CA GLY A 171 -5.13 -36.44 -16.17
C GLY A 171 -3.89 -36.63 -17.01
N ARG A 172 -3.87 -36.11 -18.24
CA ARG A 172 -2.72 -36.21 -19.15
C ARG A 172 -1.46 -35.68 -18.52
N ASN A 173 -0.33 -36.26 -18.91
CA ASN A 173 1.00 -35.83 -18.50
C ASN A 173 1.43 -34.58 -19.30
N VAL A 174 0.76 -33.46 -19.04
CA VAL A 174 1.08 -32.15 -19.62
C VAL A 174 1.45 -31.17 -18.50
N THR A 175 2.30 -30.21 -18.81
CA THR A 175 2.75 -29.21 -17.82
C THR A 175 2.89 -27.82 -18.44
N ILE A 176 2.66 -26.82 -17.60
CA ILE A 176 2.95 -25.41 -17.88
C ILE A 176 4.08 -25.00 -16.93
N ILE A 177 5.14 -24.40 -17.44
CA ILE A 177 6.36 -24.10 -16.69
C ILE A 177 6.60 -22.61 -16.53
N GLY A 178 7.17 -22.20 -15.41
CA GLY A 178 7.54 -20.81 -15.14
C GLY A 178 8.79 -20.38 -15.87
N SER A 179 8.98 -19.07 -15.99
CA SER A 179 10.11 -18.45 -16.73
C SER A 179 11.47 -18.88 -16.20
N ASP A 180 11.63 -19.05 -14.88
CA ASP A 180 12.90 -19.51 -14.29
C ASP A 180 13.30 -20.91 -14.73
N LEU A 181 12.31 -21.79 -14.92
CA LEU A 181 12.56 -23.14 -15.44
C LEU A 181 12.98 -23.12 -16.89
N VAL A 182 12.40 -22.21 -17.69
CA VAL A 182 12.81 -22.00 -19.08
C VAL A 182 14.23 -21.47 -19.16
N LYS A 183 14.58 -20.50 -18.31
CA LYS A 183 15.96 -19.97 -18.25
C LYS A 183 16.97 -21.10 -17.92
N LYS A 184 16.62 -21.97 -16.96
CA LYS A 184 17.52 -23.06 -16.50
C LYS A 184 17.60 -24.24 -17.48
N LEU A 185 16.48 -24.72 -18.00
CA LEU A 185 16.41 -25.94 -18.83
C LEU A 185 16.61 -25.64 -20.32
N PHE A 186 16.15 -24.51 -20.80
CA PHE A 186 16.08 -24.16 -22.23
C PHE A 186 16.87 -22.89 -22.58
N LYS A 187 17.76 -22.42 -21.71
CA LYS A 187 18.60 -21.23 -21.93
C LYS A 187 17.79 -19.98 -22.29
N GLY A 188 16.58 -19.84 -21.72
CA GLY A 188 15.69 -18.71 -21.92
C GLY A 188 14.88 -18.74 -23.23
N LYS A 189 14.92 -19.81 -24.02
CA LYS A 189 14.17 -19.91 -25.28
C LYS A 189 12.78 -20.49 -25.04
N SER A 190 11.79 -19.65 -24.77
CA SER A 190 10.41 -20.06 -24.46
C SER A 190 9.74 -20.87 -25.57
N ILE A 191 9.92 -20.48 -26.83
CA ILE A 191 9.37 -21.19 -27.99
C ILE A 191 9.94 -22.59 -28.12
N TYR A 192 11.23 -22.78 -27.82
CA TYR A 192 11.88 -24.08 -27.91
C TYR A 192 11.39 -25.06 -26.85
N ALA A 193 10.91 -24.55 -25.70
CA ALA A 193 10.37 -25.36 -24.61
C ALA A 193 9.03 -26.02 -24.98
N LEU A 194 8.23 -25.41 -25.86
CA LEU A 194 6.91 -25.93 -26.25
C LEU A 194 7.02 -27.29 -26.96
N GLY A 195 6.14 -28.20 -26.55
CA GLY A 195 6.08 -29.57 -27.10
C GLY A 195 7.19 -30.52 -26.62
N LYS A 196 8.23 -29.99 -25.97
CA LYS A 196 9.31 -30.82 -25.41
C LYS A 196 8.83 -31.66 -24.23
N ILE A 197 9.48 -32.79 -24.03
CA ILE A 197 9.19 -33.68 -22.90
C ILE A 197 10.24 -33.44 -21.82
N ILE A 198 9.78 -33.01 -20.66
CA ILE A 198 10.60 -32.87 -19.45
C ILE A 198 10.22 -33.96 -18.45
N ARG A 199 11.12 -34.28 -17.53
CA ARG A 199 10.84 -35.22 -16.46
C ARG A 199 10.72 -34.47 -15.14
N ILE A 200 9.63 -34.70 -14.43
CA ILE A 200 9.38 -34.20 -13.07
C ILE A 200 9.40 -35.42 -12.15
N GLY A 201 10.41 -35.50 -11.29
CA GLY A 201 10.65 -36.74 -10.53
C GLY A 201 10.89 -37.95 -11.44
N SER A 202 10.02 -38.95 -11.36
CA SER A 202 10.07 -40.16 -12.20
C SER A 202 9.21 -40.06 -13.50
N ASN A 203 8.34 -39.08 -13.61
CA ASN A 203 7.33 -39.04 -14.67
C ASN A 203 7.67 -38.03 -15.77
N ARG A 204 7.30 -38.37 -17.01
CA ARG A 204 7.53 -37.54 -18.21
C ARG A 204 6.30 -36.68 -18.48
N TYR A 205 6.52 -35.41 -18.75
CA TYR A 205 5.49 -34.41 -19.03
C TYR A 205 5.81 -33.65 -20.32
N ARG A 206 4.79 -33.43 -21.15
CA ARG A 206 4.90 -32.57 -22.32
C ARG A 206 4.62 -31.11 -21.90
N VAL A 207 5.53 -30.20 -22.21
CA VAL A 207 5.35 -28.76 -21.99
C VAL A 207 4.34 -28.23 -23.02
N ILE A 208 3.21 -27.71 -22.53
CA ILE A 208 2.14 -27.14 -23.37
C ILE A 208 2.07 -25.62 -23.29
N GLY A 209 2.67 -25.02 -22.27
CA GLY A 209 2.68 -23.58 -22.07
C GLY A 209 3.88 -23.13 -21.25
N VAL A 210 4.26 -21.88 -21.46
CA VAL A 210 5.31 -21.17 -20.74
C VAL A 210 4.72 -19.91 -20.15
N MET A 211 4.92 -19.68 -18.85
CA MET A 211 4.42 -18.49 -18.17
C MET A 211 5.38 -17.32 -18.38
N LYS A 212 4.80 -16.13 -18.56
CA LYS A 212 5.52 -14.87 -18.60
C LYS A 212 6.19 -14.60 -17.25
N GLU A 213 7.38 -14.04 -17.28
CA GLU A 213 8.10 -13.59 -16.08
C GLU A 213 7.29 -12.55 -15.32
N ARG A 214 7.10 -12.76 -14.02
CA ARG A 214 6.36 -11.83 -13.15
C ARG A 214 7.19 -10.67 -12.65
N GLY A 215 8.47 -10.62 -13.00
CA GLY A 215 9.40 -9.63 -12.47
C GLY A 215 9.80 -9.96 -11.03
N ALA A 216 11.08 -9.90 -10.77
CA ALA A 216 11.66 -10.30 -9.51
C ALA A 216 11.29 -9.35 -8.36
N SER A 217 10.24 -9.66 -7.64
CA SER A 217 10.41 -9.60 -6.21
C SER A 217 11.15 -10.90 -5.82
N SER A 218 12.45 -10.83 -5.73
CA SER A 218 13.41 -11.91 -5.39
C SER A 218 13.03 -12.69 -4.12
N PHE A 219 12.04 -12.20 -3.40
CA PHE A 219 11.60 -12.72 -2.11
C PHE A 219 10.59 -13.89 -2.22
N LEU A 220 9.91 -14.07 -3.36
CA LEU A 220 8.81 -15.02 -3.48
C LEU A 220 9.04 -16.15 -4.49
N ALA A 221 10.15 -16.21 -5.22
CA ALA A 221 10.49 -17.27 -6.21
C ALA A 221 9.24 -17.81 -6.96
N LEU A 222 8.36 -16.91 -7.41
CA LEU A 222 7.06 -17.25 -8.00
C LEU A 222 7.20 -17.93 -9.37
N ASP A 223 8.33 -17.72 -10.04
CA ASP A 223 8.59 -18.20 -11.39
C ASP A 223 9.28 -19.59 -11.42
N ASN A 224 9.68 -20.12 -10.24
CA ASN A 224 10.26 -21.47 -10.14
C ASN A 224 9.17 -22.52 -9.85
N ILE A 225 8.22 -22.65 -10.76
CA ILE A 225 7.03 -23.48 -10.61
C ILE A 225 6.72 -24.28 -11.88
N ALA A 226 6.26 -25.53 -11.70
CA ALA A 226 5.65 -26.36 -12.74
C ALA A 226 4.18 -26.62 -12.37
N ILE A 227 3.28 -26.35 -13.27
CA ILE A 227 1.85 -26.60 -13.07
C ILE A 227 1.48 -27.82 -13.89
N VAL A 228 0.79 -28.76 -13.29
CA VAL A 228 0.22 -29.96 -13.92
C VAL A 228 -1.27 -30.00 -13.63
N THR A 229 -2.03 -30.93 -14.19
CA THR A 229 -3.47 -31.05 -13.87
C THR A 229 -3.65 -31.65 -12.46
N TYR A 230 -4.66 -31.21 -11.70
CA TYR A 230 -4.90 -31.74 -10.35
C TYR A 230 -5.21 -33.25 -10.34
N ASN A 231 -5.84 -33.79 -11.41
CA ASN A 231 -6.05 -35.23 -11.54
C ASN A 231 -4.72 -35.98 -11.76
N ASN A 232 -3.76 -35.36 -12.45
CA ASN A 232 -2.43 -35.94 -12.56
C ASN A 232 -1.74 -35.99 -11.22
N VAL A 233 -1.82 -34.92 -10.42
CA VAL A 233 -1.27 -34.89 -9.05
C VAL A 233 -1.89 -35.99 -8.20
N ARG A 234 -3.19 -36.18 -8.27
CA ARG A 234 -3.90 -37.23 -7.54
C ARG A 234 -3.37 -38.64 -7.89
N ARG A 235 -3.06 -38.86 -9.18
CA ARG A 235 -2.61 -40.18 -9.66
C ARG A 235 -1.14 -40.46 -9.40
N VAL A 236 -0.29 -39.42 -9.51
CA VAL A 236 1.18 -39.60 -9.58
C VAL A 236 1.86 -39.29 -8.24
N PHE A 237 1.41 -38.25 -7.56
CA PHE A 237 2.11 -37.74 -6.37
C PHE A 237 1.57 -38.33 -5.07
N SER A 238 0.51 -39.15 -5.10
CA SER A 238 -0.11 -39.84 -3.92
C SER A 238 -0.21 -38.96 -2.68
N SER A 239 -0.30 -37.64 -2.84
CA SER A 239 -0.24 -36.72 -1.74
C SER A 239 -1.55 -36.73 -0.95
N GLU A 240 -1.50 -37.06 0.31
CA GLU A 240 -2.59 -36.92 1.28
C GLU A 240 -2.94 -35.45 1.59
N GLY A 241 -2.63 -34.52 0.68
CA GLY A 241 -2.81 -33.08 0.86
C GLY A 241 -4.24 -32.62 0.62
N SER A 242 -4.59 -31.52 1.25
CA SER A 242 -5.84 -30.80 1.04
C SER A 242 -5.89 -30.16 -0.33
N TYR A 243 -7.10 -30.10 -0.90
CA TYR A 243 -7.37 -29.23 -2.03
C TYR A 243 -7.53 -27.78 -1.55
N ASN A 244 -7.13 -26.85 -2.38
CA ASN A 244 -7.34 -25.43 -2.20
C ASN A 244 -8.36 -24.96 -3.25
N ILE A 245 -9.30 -24.14 -2.83
CA ILE A 245 -10.29 -23.53 -3.72
C ILE A 245 -9.95 -22.06 -3.80
N THR A 246 -9.60 -21.58 -5.00
CA THR A 246 -9.27 -20.17 -5.22
C THR A 246 -10.40 -19.51 -6.00
N ILE A 247 -10.92 -18.44 -5.48
CA ILE A 247 -12.01 -17.65 -6.05
C ILE A 247 -11.45 -16.28 -6.44
N LYS A 248 -11.70 -15.86 -7.68
CA LYS A 248 -11.36 -14.54 -8.18
C LYS A 248 -12.64 -13.78 -8.48
N ALA A 249 -12.92 -12.75 -7.69
CA ALA A 249 -14.04 -11.85 -7.92
C ALA A 249 -13.78 -10.95 -9.14
N ASN A 250 -14.83 -10.56 -9.84
CA ASN A 250 -14.73 -9.68 -10.99
C ASN A 250 -14.36 -8.24 -10.57
N ASP A 251 -14.84 -7.80 -9.39
CA ASP A 251 -14.54 -6.48 -8.83
C ASP A 251 -14.03 -6.62 -7.39
N PHE A 252 -12.97 -5.87 -7.09
CA PHE A 252 -12.40 -5.79 -5.74
C PHE A 252 -13.41 -5.31 -4.68
N LYS A 253 -14.32 -4.41 -5.05
CA LYS A 253 -15.37 -3.90 -4.15
C LYS A 253 -16.33 -4.98 -3.69
N GLN A 254 -16.48 -6.05 -4.44
CA GLN A 254 -17.37 -7.17 -4.15
C GLN A 254 -16.68 -8.30 -3.36
N MET A 255 -15.41 -8.13 -3.00
CA MET A 255 -14.63 -9.17 -2.32
C MET A 255 -15.27 -9.62 -1.01
N ASP A 256 -15.75 -8.69 -0.17
CA ASP A 256 -16.37 -9.02 1.11
C ASP A 256 -17.68 -9.77 0.92
N ALA A 257 -18.48 -9.41 -0.07
CA ALA A 257 -19.70 -10.12 -0.42
C ALA A 257 -19.38 -11.52 -0.95
N ALA A 258 -18.38 -11.66 -1.83
CA ALA A 258 -17.93 -12.95 -2.36
C ALA A 258 -17.41 -13.88 -1.25
N VAL A 259 -16.64 -13.34 -0.28
CA VAL A 259 -16.18 -14.09 0.90
C VAL A 259 -17.34 -14.53 1.79
N GLY A 260 -18.33 -13.64 2.01
CA GLY A 260 -19.54 -13.97 2.78
C GLY A 260 -20.33 -15.11 2.16
N GLU A 261 -20.58 -15.05 0.84
CA GLU A 261 -21.28 -16.11 0.10
C GLU A 261 -20.48 -17.41 0.06
N ALA A 262 -19.17 -17.32 -0.19
CA ALA A 262 -18.28 -18.50 -0.18
C ALA A 262 -18.32 -19.21 1.18
N THR A 263 -18.33 -18.46 2.28
CA THR A 263 -18.49 -19.01 3.63
C THR A 263 -19.85 -19.68 3.79
N GLY A 264 -20.92 -19.02 3.34
CA GLY A 264 -22.29 -19.53 3.40
C GLY A 264 -22.48 -20.84 2.63
N VAL A 265 -21.89 -20.96 1.43
CA VAL A 265 -21.93 -22.16 0.60
C VAL A 265 -21.04 -23.27 1.16
N PHE A 266 -19.84 -22.94 1.70
CA PHE A 266 -18.90 -23.97 2.10
C PHE A 266 -19.19 -24.57 3.47
N ARG A 267 -19.81 -23.83 4.41
CA ARG A 267 -20.22 -24.35 5.73
C ARG A 267 -21.14 -25.57 5.65
N PRO A 268 -22.24 -25.58 4.85
CA PRO A 268 -23.08 -26.76 4.66
C PRO A 268 -22.35 -27.94 4.01
N ILE A 269 -21.45 -27.69 3.06
CA ILE A 269 -20.60 -28.72 2.42
C ILE A 269 -19.72 -29.40 3.46
N ARG A 270 -19.19 -28.63 4.40
CA ARG A 270 -18.40 -29.13 5.54
C ARG A 270 -19.26 -29.70 6.68
N LYS A 271 -20.59 -29.64 6.56
CA LYS A 271 -21.56 -30.11 7.58
C LYS A 271 -21.35 -29.42 8.93
N LEU A 272 -21.06 -28.13 8.93
CA LEU A 272 -20.87 -27.32 10.14
C LEU A 272 -22.21 -26.79 10.64
N ASN A 273 -22.45 -26.91 11.95
CA ASN A 273 -23.60 -26.30 12.62
C ASN A 273 -23.40 -24.76 12.75
N ILE A 274 -24.49 -24.01 12.94
CA ILE A 274 -24.48 -22.56 13.11
C ILE A 274 -23.58 -22.11 14.28
N LYS A 275 -23.52 -22.90 15.35
CA LYS A 275 -22.74 -22.62 16.57
C LYS A 275 -21.30 -23.14 16.51
N GLU A 276 -20.90 -23.75 15.41
CA GLU A 276 -19.54 -24.27 15.24
C GLU A 276 -18.66 -23.26 14.51
N ALA A 277 -17.43 -23.12 14.95
CA ALA A 277 -16.42 -22.32 14.27
C ALA A 277 -16.04 -22.97 12.93
N ASP A 278 -15.59 -22.15 11.97
CA ASP A 278 -15.13 -22.63 10.69
C ASP A 278 -13.89 -23.52 10.85
N ASN A 279 -13.96 -24.72 10.27
CA ASN A 279 -12.85 -25.66 10.19
C ASN A 279 -12.02 -25.49 8.91
N PHE A 280 -12.20 -24.39 8.22
CA PHE A 280 -11.44 -23.92 7.09
C PHE A 280 -10.98 -22.49 7.34
N TYR A 281 -10.05 -22.05 6.53
CA TYR A 281 -9.46 -20.73 6.60
C TYR A 281 -9.63 -20.04 5.25
N ILE A 282 -10.03 -18.79 5.26
CA ILE A 282 -10.08 -17.95 4.06
C ILE A 282 -8.83 -17.09 4.03
N ASP A 283 -7.95 -17.45 3.11
CA ASP A 283 -6.72 -16.73 2.85
C ASP A 283 -6.97 -15.68 1.76
N ARG A 284 -7.03 -14.43 2.15
CA ARG A 284 -7.28 -13.31 1.25
C ARG A 284 -5.94 -12.83 0.70
N SER A 285 -5.84 -12.72 -0.61
CA SER A 285 -4.64 -12.16 -1.26
C SER A 285 -4.39 -10.70 -0.91
N ASP A 286 -5.40 -9.98 -0.44
CA ASP A 286 -5.31 -8.59 0.01
C ASP A 286 -4.88 -8.43 1.48
N SER A 287 -4.77 -9.50 2.26
CA SER A 287 -4.39 -9.44 3.69
C SER A 287 -3.00 -8.85 3.91
N LEU A 288 -2.05 -9.12 3.01
CA LEU A 288 -0.73 -8.48 3.03
C LEU A 288 -0.83 -6.99 2.72
N VAL A 289 -1.66 -6.62 1.74
CA VAL A 289 -1.92 -5.21 1.38
C VAL A 289 -2.53 -4.48 2.57
N GLU A 290 -3.49 -5.10 3.25
CA GLU A 290 -4.14 -4.51 4.43
C GLU A 290 -3.15 -4.34 5.59
N THR A 291 -2.30 -5.33 5.85
CA THR A 291 -1.25 -5.25 6.87
C THR A 291 -0.26 -4.13 6.54
N LEU A 292 0.18 -4.03 5.29
CA LEU A 292 1.07 -2.96 4.84
C LEU A 292 0.40 -1.59 4.94
N LYS A 293 -0.85 -1.45 4.51
CA LYS A 293 -1.62 -0.20 4.67
C LYS A 293 -1.74 0.22 6.14
N ASN A 294 -1.99 -0.73 7.03
CA ASN A 294 -2.05 -0.46 8.47
C ASN A 294 -0.70 0.04 8.99
N THR A 295 0.41 -0.58 8.59
CA THR A 295 1.76 -0.14 8.94
C THR A 295 2.04 1.26 8.39
N LEU A 296 1.73 1.53 7.13
CA LEU A 296 1.88 2.85 6.50
C LEU A 296 1.02 3.92 7.17
N ARG A 297 -0.13 3.56 7.73
CA ARG A 297 -0.97 4.47 8.51
C ARG A 297 -0.23 4.97 9.76
N TYR A 298 0.48 4.11 10.48
CA TYR A 298 1.29 4.53 11.63
C TYR A 298 2.44 5.44 11.20
N VAL A 299 3.11 5.16 10.09
CA VAL A 299 4.16 6.04 9.53
C VAL A 299 3.58 7.40 9.16
N ARG A 300 2.38 7.45 8.57
CA ARG A 300 1.67 8.69 8.28
C ARG A 300 1.36 9.50 9.53
N TYR A 301 0.87 8.86 10.60
CA TYR A 301 0.63 9.55 11.88
C TYR A 301 1.91 10.09 12.48
N ALA A 302 3.00 9.34 12.45
CA ALA A 302 4.31 9.81 12.91
C ALA A 302 4.79 11.03 12.09
N ALA A 303 4.67 10.99 10.78
CA ALA A 303 4.99 12.12 9.90
C ALA A 303 4.16 13.36 10.20
N MET A 304 2.84 13.19 10.43
CA MET A 304 1.96 14.29 10.84
C MET A 304 2.40 14.90 12.18
N LEU A 305 2.73 14.07 13.16
CA LEU A 305 3.18 14.54 14.47
C LEU A 305 4.47 15.34 14.36
N ILE A 306 5.46 14.85 13.60
CA ILE A 306 6.70 15.58 13.33
C ILE A 306 6.40 16.89 12.61
N GLY A 307 5.52 16.86 11.59
CA GLY A 307 5.10 18.05 10.85
C GLY A 307 4.45 19.10 11.75
N ILE A 308 3.59 18.69 12.68
CA ILE A 308 2.97 19.60 13.65
C ILE A 308 4.04 20.22 14.57
N ILE A 309 4.96 19.43 15.12
CA ILE A 309 6.01 19.92 16.01
C ILE A 309 6.90 20.93 15.27
N THR A 310 7.31 20.63 14.04
CA THR A 310 8.15 21.53 13.23
C THR A 310 7.43 22.84 12.89
N LEU A 311 6.13 22.79 12.61
CA LEU A 311 5.31 23.97 12.35
C LEU A 311 5.12 24.83 13.61
N PHE A 312 4.97 24.21 14.79
CA PHE A 312 4.97 24.96 16.07
C PHE A 312 6.31 25.67 16.28
N GLY A 313 7.43 25.01 16.06
CA GLY A 313 8.75 25.63 16.11
C GLY A 313 8.89 26.79 15.12
N ALA A 314 8.40 26.60 13.90
CA ALA A 314 8.36 27.66 12.89
C ALA A 314 7.48 28.84 13.29
N ALA A 315 6.31 28.60 13.90
CA ALA A 315 5.42 29.63 14.39
C ALA A 315 6.07 30.49 15.49
N ILE A 316 6.75 29.86 16.45
CA ILE A 316 7.51 30.55 17.50
C ILE A 316 8.64 31.39 16.87
N GLY A 317 9.38 30.81 15.94
CA GLY A 317 10.44 31.51 15.21
C GLY A 317 9.91 32.73 14.46
N LEU A 318 8.81 32.56 13.71
CA LEU A 318 8.14 33.66 13.01
C LEU A 318 7.67 34.75 13.95
N THR A 319 7.05 34.37 15.11
CA THR A 319 6.60 35.33 16.13
C THR A 319 7.77 36.17 16.66
N ASN A 320 8.90 35.53 17.01
CA ASN A 320 10.07 36.23 17.52
C ASN A 320 10.66 37.18 16.47
N ILE A 321 10.75 36.75 15.22
CA ILE A 321 11.26 37.57 14.11
C ILE A 321 10.33 38.76 13.86
N MET A 322 9.03 38.56 13.91
CA MET A 322 8.06 39.64 13.76
C MET A 322 8.09 40.63 14.93
N LEU A 323 8.33 40.19 16.18
CA LEU A 323 8.50 41.08 17.32
C LEU A 323 9.72 41.98 17.17
N VAL A 324 10.84 41.42 16.68
CA VAL A 324 12.05 42.20 16.37
C VAL A 324 11.77 43.18 15.23
N ALA A 325 11.04 42.76 14.19
CA ALA A 325 10.63 43.65 13.11
C ALA A 325 9.78 44.83 13.57
N VAL A 326 8.87 44.62 14.52
CA VAL A 326 8.05 45.68 15.14
C VAL A 326 8.94 46.66 15.90
N SER A 327 9.92 46.17 16.70
CA SER A 327 10.81 47.06 17.49
C SER A 327 11.75 47.88 16.57
N GLU A 328 12.30 47.30 15.50
CA GLU A 328 13.11 48.01 14.52
C GLU A 328 12.37 49.08 13.76
N ARG A 329 11.05 48.92 13.54
CA ARG A 329 10.18 49.83 12.80
C ARG A 329 9.29 50.66 13.69
N THR A 330 9.57 50.76 14.98
CA THR A 330 8.76 51.52 15.94
C THR A 330 8.55 52.97 15.49
N ARG A 331 9.60 53.61 14.99
CA ARG A 331 9.53 55.01 14.50
C ARG A 331 8.67 55.15 13.22
N GLU A 332 8.76 54.22 12.27
CA GLU A 332 7.93 54.21 11.06
C GLU A 332 6.43 54.02 11.40
N ILE A 333 6.13 53.14 12.39
CA ILE A 333 4.77 52.89 12.86
C ILE A 333 4.26 54.15 13.55
N GLY A 334 5.07 54.83 14.41
CA GLY A 334 4.74 56.08 15.07
C GLY A 334 4.41 57.20 14.05
N LEU A 335 5.27 57.35 13.02
CA LEU A 335 5.06 58.31 11.93
C LEU A 335 3.74 58.07 11.16
N SER A 336 3.49 56.77 10.83
CA SER A 336 2.27 56.36 10.13
C SER A 336 1.02 56.71 10.96
N LYS A 337 1.04 56.49 12.28
CA LYS A 337 -0.05 56.82 13.18
C LYS A 337 -0.23 58.34 13.34
N SER A 338 0.85 59.11 13.43
CA SER A 338 0.81 60.56 13.49
C SER A 338 0.22 61.19 12.23
N LEU A 339 0.35 60.52 11.07
CA LEU A 339 -0.29 60.88 9.80
C LEU A 339 -1.74 60.36 9.68
N GLY A 340 -2.31 59.80 10.76
CA GLY A 340 -3.72 59.38 10.82
C GLY A 340 -4.01 57.93 10.45
N ALA A 341 -3.00 57.05 10.39
CA ALA A 341 -3.23 55.63 10.16
C ALA A 341 -3.93 55.01 11.39
N LYS A 342 -5.03 54.27 11.14
CA LYS A 342 -5.77 53.55 12.18
C LYS A 342 -4.98 52.34 12.65
N GLY A 343 -5.01 52.05 13.96
CA GLY A 343 -4.35 50.84 14.52
C GLY A 343 -4.78 49.52 13.85
N ALA A 344 -6.04 49.46 13.37
CA ALA A 344 -6.53 48.32 12.59
C ALA A 344 -5.75 48.12 11.28
N THR A 345 -5.39 49.20 10.58
CA THR A 345 -4.60 49.12 9.34
C THR A 345 -3.20 48.57 9.58
N ILE A 346 -2.55 49.01 10.65
CA ILE A 346 -1.21 48.52 11.07
C ILE A 346 -1.30 47.03 11.43
N ARG A 347 -2.29 46.64 12.23
CA ARG A 347 -2.52 45.23 12.58
C ARG A 347 -2.69 44.37 11.35
N THR A 348 -3.54 44.80 10.40
CA THR A 348 -3.79 44.03 9.17
C THR A 348 -2.51 43.93 8.31
N GLN A 349 -1.70 45.00 8.23
CA GLN A 349 -0.43 44.97 7.50
C GLN A 349 0.53 43.91 8.03
N PHE A 350 0.79 43.89 9.36
CA PHE A 350 1.69 42.91 9.98
C PHE A 350 1.14 41.49 9.89
N LEU A 351 -0.18 41.28 9.97
CA LEU A 351 -0.80 39.98 9.75
C LEU A 351 -0.58 39.48 8.31
N TRP A 352 -0.76 40.33 7.31
CA TRP A 352 -0.49 39.93 5.92
C TRP A 352 0.99 39.66 5.66
N GLU A 353 1.90 40.40 6.30
CA GLU A 353 3.34 40.16 6.22
C GLU A 353 3.69 38.74 6.73
N SER A 354 3.17 38.34 7.88
CA SER A 354 3.39 36.98 8.44
C SER A 354 2.74 35.88 7.59
N ILE A 355 1.53 36.10 7.08
CA ILE A 355 0.82 35.15 6.20
C ILE A 355 1.61 34.97 4.88
N LEU A 356 2.10 36.05 4.28
CA LEU A 356 2.88 35.99 3.04
C LEU A 356 4.18 35.21 3.23
N ILE A 357 4.91 35.44 4.31
CA ILE A 357 6.12 34.68 4.64
C ILE A 357 5.80 33.20 4.79
N SER A 358 4.72 32.86 5.50
CA SER A 358 4.31 31.48 5.70
C SER A 358 3.87 30.80 4.41
N LEU A 359 3.14 31.48 3.54
CA LEU A 359 2.71 30.94 2.23
C LEU A 359 3.88 30.76 1.25
N LEU A 360 4.88 31.65 1.28
CA LEU A 360 6.11 31.49 0.50
C LEU A 360 6.86 30.23 0.96
N GLY A 361 6.98 30.05 2.28
CA GLY A 361 7.58 28.83 2.86
C GLY A 361 6.80 27.56 2.45
N ALA A 362 5.46 27.63 2.48
CA ALA A 362 4.62 26.53 2.03
C ALA A 362 4.83 26.19 0.56
N GLY A 363 4.84 27.19 -0.34
CA GLY A 363 5.03 26.99 -1.76
C GLY A 363 6.38 26.30 -2.08
N ILE A 364 7.47 26.80 -1.51
CA ILE A 364 8.79 26.22 -1.66
C ILE A 364 8.86 24.82 -1.03
N GLY A 365 8.33 24.67 0.17
CA GLY A 365 8.31 23.39 0.89
C GLY A 365 7.52 22.31 0.17
N ILE A 366 6.35 22.63 -0.39
CA ILE A 366 5.53 21.71 -1.18
C ILE A 366 6.26 21.28 -2.45
N LEU A 367 6.85 22.22 -3.19
CA LEU A 367 7.60 21.90 -4.40
C LEU A 367 8.77 20.96 -4.11
N LEU A 368 9.58 21.28 -3.10
CA LEU A 368 10.70 20.44 -2.69
C LEU A 368 10.22 19.10 -2.13
N GLY A 369 9.11 19.09 -1.36
CA GLY A 369 8.52 17.88 -0.81
C GLY A 369 8.03 16.91 -1.89
N ILE A 370 7.35 17.41 -2.92
CA ILE A 370 6.94 16.61 -4.08
C ILE A 370 8.17 16.07 -4.82
N LEU A 371 9.21 16.87 -5.04
CA LEU A 371 10.42 16.41 -5.70
C LEU A 371 11.12 15.31 -4.90
N VAL A 372 11.37 15.52 -3.61
CA VAL A 372 12.03 14.54 -2.74
C VAL A 372 11.18 13.27 -2.58
N GLY A 373 9.86 13.41 -2.44
CA GLY A 373 8.96 12.27 -2.36
C GLY A 373 8.93 11.43 -3.64
N ASN A 374 9.02 12.08 -4.82
CA ASN A 374 9.09 11.36 -6.10
C ASN A 374 10.47 10.73 -6.36
N LEU A 375 11.54 11.20 -5.75
CA LEU A 375 12.82 10.48 -5.76
C LEU A 375 12.68 9.11 -5.06
N ALA A 376 11.94 9.05 -3.94
CA ALA A 376 11.59 7.79 -3.30
C ALA A 376 10.66 6.93 -4.19
N ALA A 377 9.72 7.55 -4.91
CA ALA A 377 8.82 6.86 -5.84
C ALA A 377 9.57 6.14 -6.97
N MET A 378 10.69 6.68 -7.44
CA MET A 378 11.55 6.01 -8.44
C MET A 378 12.09 4.67 -7.94
N VAL A 379 12.38 4.54 -6.65
CA VAL A 379 12.82 3.27 -6.04
C VAL A 379 11.70 2.22 -6.14
N PHE A 380 10.44 2.64 -6.01
CA PHE A 380 9.27 1.78 -6.12
C PHE A 380 8.80 1.56 -7.58
N LYS A 381 9.49 2.15 -8.57
CA LYS A 381 9.14 2.09 -10.00
C LYS A 381 7.70 2.55 -10.27
N THR A 382 7.21 3.51 -9.51
CA THR A 382 5.91 4.15 -9.73
C THR A 382 6.04 5.38 -10.61
N GLY A 383 4.94 5.79 -11.22
CA GLY A 383 4.87 7.05 -11.96
C GLY A 383 4.99 8.27 -11.01
N PHE A 384 4.98 9.46 -11.60
CA PHE A 384 5.02 10.71 -10.85
C PHE A 384 3.71 10.90 -10.07
N VAL A 385 3.82 11.08 -8.75
CA VAL A 385 2.69 11.16 -7.81
C VAL A 385 2.63 12.55 -7.18
N VAL A 386 1.44 13.17 -7.20
CA VAL A 386 1.17 14.42 -6.48
C VAL A 386 -0.01 14.21 -5.52
N PRO A 387 0.21 14.34 -4.21
CA PRO A 387 -0.84 14.18 -3.21
C PRO A 387 -1.66 15.47 -3.06
N TRP A 388 -2.55 15.77 -4.00
CA TRP A 388 -3.31 17.03 -4.09
C TRP A 388 -4.03 17.43 -2.79
N ILE A 389 -4.65 16.45 -2.12
CA ILE A 389 -5.35 16.70 -0.86
C ILE A 389 -4.40 17.25 0.20
N TRP A 390 -3.20 16.69 0.28
CA TRP A 390 -2.18 17.09 1.25
C TRP A 390 -1.51 18.42 0.89
N VAL A 391 -1.41 18.75 -0.39
CA VAL A 391 -0.98 20.06 -0.86
C VAL A 391 -1.96 21.13 -0.36
N ILE A 392 -3.25 20.93 -0.53
CA ILE A 392 -4.28 21.87 -0.07
C ILE A 392 -4.26 22.01 1.46
N ILE A 393 -4.18 20.88 2.17
CA ILE A 393 -4.08 20.85 3.64
C ILE A 393 -2.81 21.58 4.10
N GLY A 394 -1.67 21.36 3.46
CA GLY A 394 -0.40 22.02 3.76
C GLY A 394 -0.49 23.55 3.61
N VAL A 395 -1.08 24.04 2.53
CA VAL A 395 -1.30 25.48 2.31
C VAL A 395 -2.21 26.06 3.40
N LEU A 396 -3.30 25.36 3.73
CA LEU A 396 -4.25 25.81 4.77
C LEU A 396 -3.57 25.88 6.15
N ILE A 397 -2.80 24.85 6.52
CA ILE A 397 -2.09 24.81 7.81
C ILE A 397 -1.06 25.95 7.86
N CYS A 398 -0.30 26.19 6.80
CA CYS A 398 0.67 27.30 6.76
C CYS A 398 -0.02 28.67 6.82
N PHE A 399 -1.16 28.82 6.17
CA PHE A 399 -1.97 30.04 6.30
C PHE A 399 -2.36 30.29 7.78
N LEU A 400 -2.87 29.27 8.46
CA LEU A 400 -3.23 29.35 9.87
C LEU A 400 -1.99 29.62 10.75
N THR A 401 -0.87 28.96 10.49
CA THR A 401 0.38 29.18 11.20
C THR A 401 0.84 30.62 11.08
N GLY A 402 0.84 31.18 9.86
CA GLY A 402 1.16 32.60 9.63
C GLY A 402 0.23 33.57 10.34
N LEU A 403 -1.07 33.25 10.34
CA LEU A 403 -2.10 34.05 11.03
C LEU A 403 -1.86 34.06 12.55
N PHE A 404 -1.69 32.89 13.18
CA PHE A 404 -1.50 32.80 14.64
C PHE A 404 -0.16 33.36 15.08
N ALA A 405 0.93 33.06 14.35
CA ALA A 405 2.25 33.57 14.66
C ALA A 405 2.35 35.11 14.53
N GLY A 406 1.64 35.67 13.54
CA GLY A 406 1.61 37.13 13.32
C GLY A 406 0.66 37.89 14.24
N LEU A 407 -0.31 37.23 14.88
CA LEU A 407 -1.37 37.89 15.63
C LEU A 407 -0.83 38.70 16.82
N TYR A 408 0.00 38.12 17.63
CA TYR A 408 0.59 38.79 18.82
C TYR A 408 1.46 40.00 18.44
N PRO A 409 2.46 39.89 17.52
CA PRO A 409 3.24 41.01 17.05
C PRO A 409 2.39 42.13 16.42
N ALA A 410 1.40 41.76 15.62
CA ALA A 410 0.49 42.72 14.97
C ALA A 410 -0.34 43.52 15.98
N ILE A 411 -0.84 42.88 17.04
CA ILE A 411 -1.55 43.55 18.12
C ILE A 411 -0.59 44.51 18.83
N LYS A 412 0.62 44.07 19.17
CA LYS A 412 1.64 44.89 19.82
C LYS A 412 1.97 46.13 18.98
N ALA A 413 2.21 45.99 17.70
CA ALA A 413 2.45 47.11 16.77
C ALA A 413 1.28 48.09 16.72
N SER A 414 0.05 47.57 16.73
CA SER A 414 -1.17 48.41 16.66
C SER A 414 -1.41 49.21 17.94
N LYS A 415 -0.86 48.80 19.06
CA LYS A 415 -1.03 49.53 20.39
C LYS A 415 0.07 50.50 20.70
N LEU A 416 1.14 50.62 19.88
CA LEU A 416 2.22 51.61 20.13
C LEU A 416 1.67 53.02 20.16
N ASP A 417 2.07 53.81 21.15
CA ASP A 417 1.73 55.26 21.23
C ASP A 417 2.60 56.01 20.22
N PRO A 418 2.00 56.92 19.40
CA PRO A 418 2.75 57.73 18.43
C PRO A 418 3.84 58.58 19.06
N ILE A 419 3.59 59.11 20.26
CA ILE A 419 4.53 60.02 20.98
C ILE A 419 5.76 59.21 21.43
N ASP A 420 5.51 58.10 22.09
CA ASP A 420 6.58 57.22 22.57
C ASP A 420 7.37 56.61 21.43
N ALA A 421 6.66 56.25 20.34
CA ALA A 421 7.29 55.63 19.16
C ALA A 421 8.22 56.60 18.39
N LEU A 422 7.90 57.91 18.39
CA LEU A 422 8.74 58.94 17.75
C LEU A 422 9.93 59.35 18.63
N ARG A 423 9.86 59.10 19.95
CA ARG A 423 10.92 59.40 20.92
C ARG A 423 11.91 58.23 21.05
N TYR A 424 11.61 57.07 20.48
CA TYR A 424 12.46 55.88 20.51
C TYR A 424 13.67 56.09 19.63
N GLU A 425 14.88 56.09 20.21
CA GLU A 425 16.17 56.09 19.52
C GLU A 425 16.60 54.69 19.10
#